data_4f7200c523cc38afddc9eac696e38b7d
#
_entry.id   4f7200c523cc38afddc9eac696e38b7d
#
_cell.length_a   1.000
_cell.length_b   1.000
_cell.length_c   1.000
_cell.angle_alpha   90.00
_cell.angle_beta   90.00
_cell.angle_gamma   90.00
#
_symmetry.space_group_name_H-M   'P 1'
#
loop_
_entity.id
_entity.type
_entity.pdbx_description
1 polymer ?
#
loop_
_entity_poly.entity_id
_entity_poly.type
_entity_poly.pdbx_seq_one_letter_code
_entity_poly.pdbx_strand_id
1 'polypeptide(L)'
;MEPVKPFELSLPSVQVNVVGVKFADQTIIDIKTRNMAQAFTDSNFQTEVLSSDKLTVVDFWAEWCGPCRAIGPVIEELSKEYQGKVNVGKVNVDENPQVSMNYGITSIPAILFIKNGQVVDKLVGAQPKGNFVKKIEAHLS
;
A
#
# COMPACT_ATOMS: atom_id res chain seq x y z
N MET A 1 -51.86 3.28 7.87
CA MET A 1 -51.33 3.53 7.55
C MET A 1 -50.55 3.74 7.68
N GLU A 2 -50.25 3.26 7.83
CA GLU A 2 -49.37 3.35 7.63
C GLU A 2 -48.47 3.47 7.77
N PRO A 3 -48.47 3.16 7.85
CA PRO A 3 -47.35 3.22 7.68
C PRO A 3 -46.51 3.57 7.78
N VAL A 4 -46.66 3.24 7.87
CA VAL A 4 -45.82 3.69 7.55
C VAL A 4 -45.06 4.01 7.97
N LYS A 5 -45.21 3.81 8.07
CA LYS A 5 -44.37 4.17 8.06
C LYS A 5 -43.51 4.30 8.54
N PRO A 6 -43.73 4.17 8.81
CA PRO A 6 -42.66 4.37 8.98
C PRO A 6 -41.82 4.14 9.34
N PHE A 7 -41.60 3.62 9.17
CA PHE A 7 -40.77 3.49 8.87
C PHE A 7 -40.06 3.53 8.96
N GLU A 8 -40.58 3.18 8.91
CA GLU A 8 -39.88 3.43 8.36
C GLU A 8 -39.23 3.83 8.61
N LEU A 9 -39.37 3.79 8.80
CA LEU A 9 -38.64 4.44 8.69
C LEU A 9 -37.99 4.59 9.38
N SER A 10 -38.29 4.23 9.72
CA SER A 10 -37.65 4.46 10.00
C SER A 10 -36.73 4.09 10.20
N LEU A 11 -36.66 3.66 10.49
CA LEU A 11 -35.76 3.36 10.19
C LEU A 11 -34.53 3.54 10.16
N PRO A 12 -34.37 3.51 10.35
CA PRO A 12 -32.98 3.50 9.90
C PRO A 12 -32.17 4.68 10.39
N SER A 13 -32.74 5.75 10.59
CA SER A 13 -32.05 6.98 10.97
C SER A 13 -31.34 6.87 12.32
N VAL A 14 -31.92 6.13 13.25
CA VAL A 14 -31.32 5.98 14.58
C VAL A 14 -30.01 5.21 14.50
N GLN A 15 -29.99 4.18 13.71
CA GLN A 15 -28.77 3.38 13.54
C GLN A 15 -27.68 4.20 12.90
N VAL A 16 -28.06 5.08 12.00
CA VAL A 16 -27.10 5.94 11.32
C VAL A 16 -26.37 6.84 12.30
N ASN A 17 -27.08 7.35 13.30
CA ASN A 17 -26.46 8.24 14.29
C ASN A 17 -25.36 7.53 15.08
N VAL A 18 -25.64 6.33 15.56
CA VAL A 18 -24.65 5.56 16.31
C VAL A 18 -23.49 5.16 15.40
N VAL A 19 -23.82 4.72 14.22
CA VAL A 19 -22.83 4.32 13.24
C VAL A 19 -22.02 5.53 12.81
N GLY A 20 -22.62 6.71 12.79
CA GLY A 20 -21.96 7.92 12.39
C GLY A 20 -20.77 8.27 13.25
N VAL A 21 -20.87 8.06 14.57
CA VAL A 21 -19.74 8.34 15.47
C VAL A 21 -18.58 7.42 15.17
N LYS A 22 -18.83 6.12 15.03
CA LYS A 22 -17.82 5.15 14.67
C LYS A 22 -17.28 5.43 13.27
N PHE A 23 -18.17 5.82 12.42
CA PHE A 23 -17.83 6.08 11.03
C PHE A 23 -16.84 7.25 10.91
N ALA A 24 -17.00 8.27 11.74
CA ALA A 24 -16.07 9.40 11.73
C ALA A 24 -14.67 8.97 12.14
N ASP A 25 -14.55 8.14 13.17
CA ASP A 25 -13.27 7.60 13.60
C ASP A 25 -12.66 6.74 12.51
N GLN A 26 -13.48 5.91 11.90
CA GLN A 26 -13.03 5.03 10.82
C GLN A 26 -12.54 5.85 9.63
N THR A 27 -13.21 6.95 9.31
CA THR A 27 -12.81 7.81 8.20
C THR A 27 -11.43 8.40 8.43
N ILE A 28 -11.14 8.84 9.66
CA ILE A 28 -9.83 9.39 9.99
C ILE A 28 -8.75 8.33 9.84
N ILE A 29 -9.02 7.13 10.33
CA ILE A 29 -8.08 6.01 10.20
C ILE A 29 -7.86 5.66 8.74
N ASP A 30 -8.92 5.63 7.94
CA ASP A 30 -8.83 5.30 6.51
C ASP A 30 -7.98 6.33 5.76
N ILE A 31 -8.18 7.60 6.04
CA ILE A 31 -7.40 8.66 5.39
C ILE A 31 -5.93 8.52 5.74
N LYS A 32 -5.64 8.28 7.02
CA LYS A 32 -4.27 8.10 7.47
C LYS A 32 -3.63 6.89 6.81
N THR A 33 -4.34 5.78 6.76
CA THR A 33 -3.84 4.55 6.14
C THR A 33 -3.61 4.74 4.65
N ARG A 34 -4.51 5.44 3.97
CA ARG A 34 -4.38 5.66 2.53
C ARG A 34 -3.21 6.56 2.18
N ASN A 35 -2.77 7.40 3.12
CA ASN A 35 -1.67 8.33 2.88
C ASN A 35 -0.32 7.74 3.28
N MET A 36 -0.28 6.45 3.56
CA MET A 36 0.95 5.76 3.94
C MET A 36 1.20 4.61 2.97
N ALA A 37 2.49 4.29 2.78
CA ALA A 37 2.85 3.13 2.00
C ALA A 37 2.27 1.88 2.68
N GLN A 38 1.67 1.00 1.88
CA GLN A 38 1.01 -0.19 2.38
C GLN A 38 2.03 -1.19 2.91
N ALA A 39 1.66 -1.92 3.96
CA ALA A 39 2.51 -3.00 4.48
C ALA A 39 2.18 -4.29 3.74
N PHE A 40 3.13 -4.81 2.99
CA PHE A 40 3.00 -6.10 2.34
C PHE A 40 3.66 -7.16 3.21
N THR A 41 3.00 -8.30 3.34
CA THR A 41 3.44 -9.39 4.21
C THR A 41 3.42 -10.72 3.46
N ASP A 42 4.03 -11.73 4.08
CA ASP A 42 3.97 -13.08 3.53
C ASP A 42 2.53 -13.53 3.30
N SER A 43 1.60 -13.09 4.16
CA SER A 43 0.21 -13.52 4.08
C SER A 43 -0.62 -12.74 3.05
N ASN A 44 -0.28 -11.46 2.76
CA ASN A 44 -1.10 -10.67 1.84
C ASN A 44 -0.44 -10.40 0.49
N PHE A 45 0.80 -10.83 0.29
CA PHE A 45 1.54 -10.51 -0.93
C PHE A 45 0.83 -11.02 -2.18
N GLN A 46 0.28 -12.22 -2.11
CA GLN A 46 -0.43 -12.82 -3.24
C GLN A 46 -1.62 -11.96 -3.66
N THR A 47 -2.45 -11.57 -2.70
CA THR A 47 -3.67 -10.83 -2.99
C THR A 47 -3.42 -9.37 -3.31
N GLU A 48 -2.47 -8.74 -2.61
CA GLU A 48 -2.26 -7.30 -2.74
C GLU A 48 -1.29 -6.93 -3.86
N VAL A 49 -0.35 -7.81 -4.15
CA VAL A 49 0.69 -7.52 -5.14
C VAL A 49 0.51 -8.35 -6.40
N LEU A 50 0.51 -9.66 -6.27
CA LEU A 50 0.56 -10.54 -7.43
C LEU A 50 -0.76 -10.59 -8.19
N SER A 51 -1.89 -10.41 -7.51
CA SER A 51 -3.21 -10.42 -8.13
C SER A 51 -3.65 -9.06 -8.63
N SER A 52 -2.86 -8.03 -8.39
CA SER A 52 -3.20 -6.66 -8.79
C SER A 52 -2.89 -6.45 -10.28
N ASP A 53 -3.77 -5.73 -10.96
CA ASP A 53 -3.54 -5.32 -12.35
C ASP A 53 -2.78 -4.01 -12.46
N LYS A 54 -2.56 -3.35 -11.31
CA LYS A 54 -1.80 -2.09 -11.25
C LYS A 54 -0.32 -2.39 -11.08
N LEU A 55 0.50 -1.46 -11.57
CA LEU A 55 1.92 -1.48 -11.23
C LEU A 55 2.07 -1.39 -9.71
N THR A 56 2.89 -2.25 -9.14
CA THR A 56 3.14 -2.24 -7.70
C THR A 56 4.63 -2.05 -7.44
N VAL A 57 4.93 -1.09 -6.57
CA VAL A 57 6.29 -0.81 -6.14
C VAL A 57 6.46 -1.38 -4.74
N VAL A 58 7.41 -2.28 -4.57
CA VAL A 58 7.62 -3.00 -3.31
C VAL A 58 9.02 -2.68 -2.78
N ASP A 59 9.08 -2.02 -1.64
CA ASP A 59 10.32 -1.65 -0.98
C ASP A 59 10.65 -2.66 0.12
N PHE A 60 11.72 -3.44 -0.09
CA PHE A 60 12.20 -4.40 0.92
C PHE A 60 13.16 -3.68 1.84
N TRP A 61 12.85 -3.67 3.14
CA TRP A 61 13.55 -2.86 4.13
C TRP A 61 13.67 -3.58 5.47
N ALA A 62 14.45 -3.00 6.38
CA ALA A 62 14.55 -3.47 7.76
C ALA A 62 14.81 -2.27 8.67
N GLU A 63 14.45 -2.42 9.93
CA GLU A 63 14.61 -1.36 10.94
C GLU A 63 16.06 -0.94 11.12
N TRP A 64 16.97 -1.92 11.10
CA TRP A 64 18.39 -1.70 11.32
C TRP A 64 19.11 -1.12 10.10
N CYS A 65 18.43 -0.98 9.00
CA CYS A 65 19.04 -0.57 7.73
C CYS A 65 18.96 0.95 7.58
N GLY A 66 20.13 1.62 7.71
CA GLY A 66 20.21 3.08 7.58
C GLY A 66 19.76 3.59 6.22
N PRO A 67 20.30 3.05 5.11
CA PRO A 67 19.87 3.49 3.77
C PRO A 67 18.39 3.28 3.51
N CYS A 68 17.80 2.20 4.07
CA CYS A 68 16.37 1.96 3.96
C CYS A 68 15.56 3.10 4.59
N ARG A 69 16.01 3.55 5.77
CA ARG A 69 15.33 4.63 6.46
C ARG A 69 15.48 5.96 5.72
N ALA A 70 16.61 6.12 5.03
CA ALA A 70 16.86 7.35 4.26
C ALA A 70 15.86 7.50 3.12
N ILE A 71 15.45 6.40 2.47
CA ILE A 71 14.49 6.48 1.36
C ILE A 71 13.05 6.29 1.82
N GLY A 72 12.83 6.00 3.11
CA GLY A 72 11.47 5.85 3.64
C GLY A 72 10.55 7.00 3.26
N PRO A 73 10.95 8.26 3.52
CA PRO A 73 10.13 9.41 3.12
C PRO A 73 9.84 9.47 1.63
N VAL A 74 10.78 9.05 0.79
CA VAL A 74 10.58 9.03 -0.66
C VAL A 74 9.50 8.01 -1.02
N ILE A 75 9.54 6.84 -0.41
CA ILE A 75 8.53 5.80 -0.65
C ILE A 75 7.14 6.29 -0.22
N GLU A 76 7.07 6.97 0.93
CA GLU A 76 5.80 7.54 1.40
C GLU A 76 5.28 8.62 0.43
N GLU A 77 6.18 9.44 -0.07
CA GLU A 77 5.83 10.47 -1.04
C GLU A 77 5.28 9.87 -2.32
N LEU A 78 5.94 8.83 -2.83
CA LEU A 78 5.50 8.13 -4.04
C LEU A 78 4.13 7.50 -3.83
N SER A 79 3.89 6.95 -2.65
CA SER A 79 2.60 6.37 -2.29
C SER A 79 1.49 7.40 -2.43
N LYS A 80 1.73 8.63 -1.99
CA LYS A 80 0.75 9.70 -2.08
C LYS A 80 0.57 10.20 -3.51
N GLU A 81 1.68 10.41 -4.21
CA GLU A 81 1.65 10.98 -5.56
C GLU A 81 0.97 10.07 -6.57
N TYR A 82 1.14 8.78 -6.41
CA TYR A 82 0.60 7.80 -7.35
C TYR A 82 -0.63 7.07 -6.82
N GLN A 83 -1.24 7.61 -5.78
CA GLN A 83 -2.42 7.00 -5.17
C GLN A 83 -3.49 6.78 -6.24
N GLY A 84 -4.01 5.55 -6.29
CA GLY A 84 -5.03 5.18 -7.27
C GLY A 84 -4.47 4.68 -8.60
N LYS A 85 -3.21 4.98 -8.91
CA LYS A 85 -2.59 4.56 -10.17
C LYS A 85 -1.57 3.46 -9.96
N VAL A 86 -0.81 3.54 -8.89
CA VAL A 86 0.27 2.61 -8.56
C VAL A 86 0.11 2.20 -7.11
N ASN A 87 0.26 0.92 -6.85
CA ASN A 87 0.31 0.44 -5.46
C ASN A 87 1.73 0.62 -4.97
N VAL A 88 1.91 1.27 -3.85
CA VAL A 88 3.24 1.44 -3.26
C VAL A 88 3.22 0.90 -1.85
N GLY A 89 4.14 -0.01 -1.57
CA GLY A 89 4.17 -0.61 -0.25
C GLY A 89 5.55 -1.11 0.13
N LYS A 90 5.65 -1.65 1.33
CA LYS A 90 6.91 -2.02 1.95
C LYS A 90 6.82 -3.42 2.54
N VAL A 91 7.91 -4.17 2.42
CA VAL A 91 8.06 -5.48 3.05
C VAL A 91 9.21 -5.41 4.06
N ASN A 92 8.90 -5.65 5.32
CA ASN A 92 9.95 -5.78 6.34
C ASN A 92 10.55 -7.18 6.21
N VAL A 93 11.82 -7.26 5.82
CA VAL A 93 12.45 -8.55 5.53
C VAL A 93 12.60 -9.44 6.77
N ASP A 94 12.72 -8.84 7.94
CA ASP A 94 12.85 -9.61 9.17
C ASP A 94 11.55 -10.31 9.56
N GLU A 95 10.42 -9.70 9.21
CA GLU A 95 9.11 -10.23 9.55
C GLU A 95 8.49 -11.06 8.42
N ASN A 96 9.04 -10.96 7.22
CA ASN A 96 8.46 -11.60 6.04
C ASN A 96 9.54 -12.33 5.24
N PRO A 97 10.12 -13.37 5.83
CA PRO A 97 11.23 -14.08 5.18
C PRO A 97 10.82 -14.83 3.92
N GLN A 98 9.57 -15.29 3.83
CA GLN A 98 9.12 -16.07 2.70
C GLN A 98 9.16 -15.27 1.40
N VAL A 99 8.55 -14.08 1.41
CA VAL A 99 8.55 -13.21 0.23
C VAL A 99 9.98 -12.79 -0.10
N SER A 100 10.76 -12.45 0.92
CA SER A 100 12.15 -12.02 0.70
C SER A 100 12.98 -13.11 0.03
N MET A 101 12.81 -14.35 0.46
CA MET A 101 13.50 -15.48 -0.16
C MET A 101 13.02 -15.76 -1.57
N ASN A 102 11.70 -15.71 -1.77
CA ASN A 102 11.12 -15.99 -3.08
C ASN A 102 11.64 -15.05 -4.16
N TYR A 103 11.96 -13.82 -3.79
CA TYR A 103 12.47 -12.84 -4.74
C TYR A 103 13.98 -12.65 -4.66
N GLY A 104 14.67 -13.50 -3.91
CA GLY A 104 16.13 -13.48 -3.83
C GLY A 104 16.68 -12.17 -3.31
N ILE A 105 16.04 -11.60 -2.29
CA ILE A 105 16.46 -10.33 -1.73
C ILE A 105 17.70 -10.57 -0.87
N THR A 106 18.85 -10.11 -1.35
CA THR A 106 20.13 -10.27 -0.67
C THR A 106 20.73 -8.95 -0.20
N SER A 107 20.24 -7.84 -0.75
CA SER A 107 20.69 -6.49 -0.37
C SER A 107 19.48 -5.61 -0.18
N ILE A 108 19.49 -4.78 0.85
CA ILE A 108 18.42 -3.84 1.10
C ILE A 108 18.99 -2.43 1.24
N PRO A 109 18.23 -1.38 0.83
CA PRO A 109 16.88 -1.48 0.28
C PRO A 109 16.90 -2.05 -1.13
N ALA A 110 15.89 -2.88 -1.42
CA ALA A 110 15.68 -3.40 -2.76
C ALA A 110 14.24 -3.07 -3.14
N ILE A 111 14.07 -2.44 -4.29
CA ILE A 111 12.76 -2.02 -4.73
C ILE A 111 12.41 -2.80 -6.00
N LEU A 112 11.33 -3.56 -5.94
CA LEU A 112 10.84 -4.30 -7.10
C LEU A 112 9.64 -3.57 -7.70
N PHE A 113 9.59 -3.56 -9.01
CA PHE A 113 8.45 -3.05 -9.77
C PHE A 113 7.76 -4.25 -10.36
N ILE A 114 6.52 -4.49 -9.93
CA ILE A 114 5.78 -5.71 -10.29
C ILE A 114 4.51 -5.31 -11.02
N LYS A 115 4.26 -5.95 -12.16
CA LYS A 115 3.06 -5.71 -12.94
C LYS A 115 2.53 -7.04 -13.45
N ASN A 116 1.24 -7.27 -13.25
CA ASN A 116 0.58 -8.51 -13.65
C ASN A 116 1.30 -9.74 -13.07
N GLY A 117 1.73 -9.62 -11.81
CA GLY A 117 2.38 -10.71 -11.10
C GLY A 117 3.84 -10.95 -11.45
N GLN A 118 4.43 -10.10 -12.28
CA GLN A 118 5.81 -10.29 -12.74
C GLN A 118 6.68 -9.09 -12.42
N VAL A 119 7.93 -9.35 -12.05
CA VAL A 119 8.90 -8.28 -11.81
C VAL A 119 9.31 -7.71 -13.17
N VAL A 120 8.97 -6.44 -13.37
CA VAL A 120 9.30 -5.76 -14.63
C VAL A 120 10.53 -4.86 -14.50
N ASP A 121 10.92 -4.51 -13.26
CA ASP A 121 12.11 -3.68 -13.04
C ASP A 121 12.55 -3.78 -11.59
N LYS A 122 13.75 -3.27 -11.29
CA LYS A 122 14.34 -3.36 -9.97
C LYS A 122 15.33 -2.22 -9.74
N LEU A 123 15.37 -1.73 -8.51
CA LEU A 123 16.39 -0.80 -8.04
C LEU A 123 16.96 -1.34 -6.73
N VAL A 124 18.25 -1.16 -6.52
CA VAL A 124 18.91 -1.59 -5.28
C VAL A 124 19.67 -0.40 -4.72
N GLY A 125 19.57 -0.23 -3.40
CA GLY A 125 20.26 0.84 -2.70
C GLY A 125 19.42 2.10 -2.62
N ALA A 126 19.92 3.08 -1.87
CA ALA A 126 19.24 4.35 -1.67
C ALA A 126 19.43 5.22 -2.92
N GLN A 127 18.40 5.23 -3.75
CA GLN A 127 18.40 5.96 -5.01
C GLN A 127 17.66 7.29 -4.86
N PRO A 128 18.02 8.31 -5.68
CA PRO A 128 17.25 9.55 -5.70
C PRO A 128 15.83 9.31 -6.19
N LYS A 129 14.90 10.13 -5.72
CA LYS A 129 13.47 10.00 -6.07
C LYS A 129 13.25 9.93 -7.58
N GLY A 130 14.02 10.71 -8.34
CA GLY A 130 13.87 10.74 -9.80
C GLY A 130 14.04 9.37 -10.45
N ASN A 131 14.89 8.52 -9.88
CA ASN A 131 15.10 7.18 -10.44
C ASN A 131 13.86 6.31 -10.26
N PHE A 132 13.18 6.44 -9.12
CA PHE A 132 11.92 5.72 -8.88
C PHE A 132 10.84 6.21 -9.85
N VAL A 133 10.71 7.53 -9.97
CA VAL A 133 9.72 8.13 -10.87
C VAL A 133 9.94 7.66 -12.30
N LYS A 134 11.17 7.65 -12.75
CA LYS A 134 11.50 7.22 -14.11
C LYS A 134 11.05 5.78 -14.35
N LYS A 135 11.29 4.89 -13.38
CA LYS A 135 10.88 3.49 -13.51
C LYS A 135 9.36 3.34 -13.47
N ILE A 136 8.71 4.08 -12.60
CA ILE A 136 7.25 4.05 -12.51
C ILE A 136 6.62 4.49 -13.83
N GLU A 137 7.07 5.64 -14.35
CA GLU A 137 6.50 6.18 -15.59
C GLU A 137 6.76 5.25 -16.77
N ALA A 138 7.88 4.55 -16.78
CA ALA A 138 8.21 3.62 -17.87
C ALA A 138 7.24 2.43 -17.91
N HIS A 139 6.65 2.07 -16.78
CA HIS A 139 5.79 0.87 -16.70
C HIS A 139 4.32 1.19 -16.42
N LEU A 140 3.95 2.46 -16.43
CA LEU A 140 2.58 2.87 -16.10
C LEU A 140 1.56 2.54 -17.19
N SER A 141 1.97 2.58 -18.44
CA SER A 141 1.04 2.38 -19.58
C SER A 141 0.80 0.93 -19.96
#